data_3e666ce28b236897a4011dd0736ebdee
#
_entry.id   3e666ce28b236897a4011dd0736ebdee
#
_cell.length_a   1.000
_cell.length_b   1.000
_cell.length_c   1.000
_cell.angle_alpha   90.00
_cell.angle_beta   90.00
_cell.angle_gamma   90.00
#
_symmetry.space_group_name_H-M   'P 1'
#
loop_
_entity.id
_entity.type
_entity.pdbx_description
1 polymer ?
#
loop_
_entity_poly.entity_id
_entity_poly.type
_entity_poly.pdbx_seq_one_letter_code
_entity_poly.pdbx_strand_id
1 'polypeptide(L)'
;DRENGGVFKHATMMATAAMFKAAKTVKSKELAARLANMAYWMVDLVAPFRTMSNPFEKAGNPRFCTQYNNSETGENIGPMLSGTSTWLTLTLMSAFGVEYTTQGLIIDPIIREGEQTTSYSVNTGKAVYNITIKKPKGFYRSADGNVKISVDGKEIEGNLVPLFNDNKEHNVEVLFS
;
A
#
# COMPACT_ATOMS: atom_id res chain seq x y z
N ASP A 1 1.44 23.85 18.40
CA ASP A 1 0.16 24.43 17.98
C ASP A 1 -0.37 23.72 16.77
N ARG A 2 -1.70 23.49 16.71
CA ARG A 2 -2.33 22.58 15.75
C ARG A 2 -2.13 23.01 14.29
N GLU A 3 -2.33 24.26 13.98
CA GLU A 3 -2.36 24.75 12.60
C GLU A 3 -1.04 25.36 12.16
N ASN A 4 -0.23 25.79 13.12
CA ASN A 4 1.13 26.25 12.87
C ASN A 4 2.13 25.25 13.44
N GLY A 5 2.78 24.49 12.61
CA GLY A 5 3.78 23.52 13.01
C GLY A 5 3.28 22.06 13.11
N GLY A 6 2.05 21.78 12.65
CA GLY A 6 1.53 20.42 12.55
C GLY A 6 1.65 19.86 11.14
N VAL A 7 2.19 18.64 11.01
CA VAL A 7 2.18 17.88 9.75
C VAL A 7 0.97 16.96 9.77
N PHE A 8 -0.04 17.29 8.98
CA PHE A 8 -1.30 16.54 8.94
C PHE A 8 -1.17 15.23 8.19
N LYS A 9 -1.32 14.13 8.90
CA LYS A 9 -1.11 12.78 8.35
C LYS A 9 -2.13 12.39 7.28
N HIS A 10 -3.39 12.81 7.39
CA HIS A 10 -4.38 12.47 6.37
C HIS A 10 -4.05 13.12 5.03
N ALA A 11 -3.66 14.40 5.00
CA ALA A 11 -3.23 15.08 3.77
C ALA A 11 -1.95 14.46 3.20
N THR A 12 -1.02 14.09 4.09
CA THR A 12 0.20 13.34 3.73
C THR A 12 -0.16 12.04 3.02
N MET A 13 -1.10 11.27 3.55
CA MET A 13 -1.51 10.00 2.94
C MET A 13 -2.27 10.18 1.62
N MET A 14 -3.05 11.25 1.47
CA MET A 14 -3.65 11.60 0.18
C MET A 14 -2.58 11.83 -0.90
N ALA A 15 -1.57 12.64 -0.59
CA ALA A 15 -0.44 12.88 -1.48
C ALA A 15 0.34 11.59 -1.77
N THR A 16 0.53 10.74 -0.76
CA THR A 16 1.23 9.45 -0.89
C THR A 16 0.47 8.48 -1.80
N ALA A 17 -0.86 8.40 -1.69
CA ALA A 17 -1.69 7.62 -2.60
C ALA A 17 -1.58 8.13 -4.05
N ALA A 18 -1.53 9.45 -4.25
CA ALA A 18 -1.29 10.04 -5.56
C ALA A 18 0.09 9.70 -6.11
N MET A 19 1.14 9.67 -5.26
CA MET A 19 2.50 9.24 -5.67
C MET A 19 2.51 7.79 -6.16
N PHE A 20 1.85 6.86 -5.48
CA PHE A 20 1.73 5.49 -5.96
C PHE A 20 1.01 5.40 -7.31
N LYS A 21 -0.10 6.13 -7.47
CA LYS A 21 -0.81 6.19 -8.76
C LYS A 21 0.06 6.79 -9.87
N ALA A 22 0.76 7.87 -9.58
CA ALA A 22 1.68 8.50 -10.55
C ALA A 22 2.83 7.55 -10.92
N ALA A 23 3.40 6.84 -9.94
CA ALA A 23 4.47 5.88 -10.18
C ALA A 23 4.08 4.77 -11.18
N LYS A 24 2.80 4.41 -11.27
CA LYS A 24 2.29 3.42 -12.25
C LYS A 24 2.30 3.95 -13.68
N THR A 25 2.10 5.25 -13.87
CA THR A 25 1.77 5.85 -15.17
C THR A 25 2.90 6.66 -15.79
N VAL A 26 3.84 7.19 -14.99
CA VAL A 26 4.95 7.99 -15.51
C VAL A 26 5.87 7.18 -16.42
N LYS A 27 6.33 7.76 -17.52
CA LYS A 27 7.17 7.07 -18.51
C LYS A 27 8.60 6.80 -17.99
N SER A 28 9.14 7.72 -17.19
CA SER A 28 10.50 7.56 -16.64
C SER A 28 10.53 6.50 -15.54
N LYS A 29 11.34 5.46 -15.73
CA LYS A 29 11.59 4.42 -14.71
C LYS A 29 12.23 5.01 -13.45
N GLU A 30 13.16 5.95 -13.62
CA GLU A 30 13.82 6.63 -12.51
C GLU A 30 12.81 7.44 -11.68
N LEU A 31 11.95 8.23 -12.34
CA LEU A 31 10.91 8.99 -11.64
C LEU A 31 9.91 8.06 -10.94
N ALA A 32 9.51 6.95 -11.58
CA ALA A 32 8.64 5.96 -10.97
C ALA A 32 9.25 5.37 -9.69
N ALA A 33 10.53 4.99 -9.73
CA ALA A 33 11.25 4.46 -8.57
C ALA A 33 11.34 5.50 -7.44
N ARG A 34 11.66 6.75 -7.77
CA ARG A 34 11.72 7.84 -6.78
C ARG A 34 10.37 8.09 -6.11
N LEU A 35 9.29 8.13 -6.90
CA LEU A 35 7.92 8.28 -6.38
C LEU A 35 7.54 7.12 -5.48
N ALA A 36 7.80 5.88 -5.90
CA ALA A 36 7.52 4.69 -5.11
C ALA A 36 8.28 4.69 -3.78
N ASN A 37 9.60 4.96 -3.81
CA ASN A 37 10.43 4.99 -2.61
C ASN A 37 10.00 6.10 -1.65
N MET A 38 9.71 7.29 -2.15
CA MET A 38 9.19 8.40 -1.34
C MET A 38 7.83 8.05 -0.73
N ALA A 39 6.93 7.46 -1.51
CA ALA A 39 5.62 7.06 -1.03
C ALA A 39 5.72 6.01 0.09
N TYR A 40 6.57 5.00 -0.04
CA TYR A 40 6.79 4.01 1.02
C TYR A 40 7.44 4.62 2.27
N TRP A 41 8.39 5.54 2.09
CA TRP A 41 8.97 6.29 3.21
C TRP A 41 7.89 7.08 3.96
N MET A 42 6.98 7.75 3.25
CA MET A 42 5.86 8.48 3.85
C MET A 42 4.88 7.54 4.60
N VAL A 43 4.61 6.35 4.06
CA VAL A 43 3.82 5.32 4.76
C VAL A 43 4.49 4.94 6.09
N ASP A 44 5.81 4.72 6.08
CA ASP A 44 6.55 4.36 7.28
C ASP A 44 6.53 5.46 8.36
N LEU A 45 6.48 6.73 7.95
CA LEU A 45 6.35 7.86 8.88
C LEU A 45 4.96 7.97 9.52
N VAL A 46 3.92 7.44 8.88
CA VAL A 46 2.53 7.56 9.34
C VAL A 46 2.03 6.29 10.02
N ALA A 47 2.51 5.13 9.58
CA ALA A 47 2.07 3.84 10.09
C ALA A 47 2.35 3.71 11.61
N PRO A 48 1.32 3.48 12.44
CA PRO A 48 1.48 3.51 13.90
C PRO A 48 2.46 2.45 14.42
N PHE A 49 2.50 1.28 13.80
CA PHE A 49 3.44 0.21 14.17
C PHE A 49 4.91 0.53 13.83
N ARG A 50 5.16 1.52 12.98
CA ARG A 50 6.51 2.01 12.65
C ARG A 50 6.93 3.18 13.52
N THR A 51 5.99 4.05 13.87
CA THR A 51 6.27 5.31 14.59
C THR A 51 6.27 5.14 16.10
N MET A 52 5.76 4.04 16.62
CA MET A 52 5.63 3.80 18.06
C MET A 52 6.41 2.55 18.49
N SER A 53 7.72 2.74 18.70
CA SER A 53 8.58 1.70 19.25
C SER A 53 8.27 1.41 20.73
N ASN A 54 7.81 2.42 21.47
CA ASN A 54 7.42 2.30 22.88
C ASN A 54 6.12 3.08 23.15
N PRO A 55 4.97 2.39 23.29
CA PRO A 55 3.68 3.04 23.51
C PRO A 55 3.57 3.73 24.89
N PHE A 56 4.50 3.48 25.81
CA PHE A 56 4.51 4.12 27.13
C PHE A 56 5.28 5.45 27.15
N GLU A 57 6.15 5.66 26.16
CA GLU A 57 6.98 6.87 26.08
C GLU A 57 6.43 7.92 25.12
N LYS A 58 5.55 7.53 24.21
CA LYS A 58 5.04 8.41 23.16
C LYS A 58 3.51 8.46 23.20
N ALA A 59 2.98 9.65 22.95
CA ALA A 59 1.53 9.83 22.81
C ALA A 59 0.99 9.01 21.64
N GLY A 60 -0.12 8.34 21.85
CA GLY A 60 -0.82 7.57 20.82
C GLY A 60 -0.98 6.08 21.17
N ASN A 61 -1.41 5.34 20.19
CA ASN A 61 -1.67 3.91 20.29
C ASN A 61 -1.10 3.22 19.05
N PRO A 62 -0.34 2.10 19.17
CA PRO A 62 0.25 1.41 18.01
C PRO A 62 -0.77 0.84 17.02
N ARG A 63 -2.06 0.79 17.40
CA ARG A 63 -3.14 0.33 16.53
C ARG A 63 -3.81 1.43 15.71
N PHE A 64 -3.52 2.70 16.03
CA PHE A 64 -4.26 3.81 15.46
C PHE A 64 -3.34 4.96 15.07
N CYS A 65 -3.63 5.59 13.93
CA CYS A 65 -2.91 6.78 13.51
C CYS A 65 -3.34 7.99 14.31
N THR A 66 -2.40 8.77 14.81
CA THR A 66 -2.68 10.11 15.34
C THR A 66 -2.97 11.08 14.21
N GLN A 67 -3.54 12.24 14.50
CA GLN A 67 -3.97 13.21 13.49
C GLN A 67 -2.79 13.87 12.77
N TYR A 68 -1.75 14.23 13.49
CA TYR A 68 -0.58 14.93 12.97
C TYR A 68 0.66 14.70 13.83
N ASN A 69 1.81 15.11 13.30
CA ASN A 69 3.05 15.21 14.05
C ASN A 69 3.40 16.69 14.25
N ASN A 70 4.09 16.98 15.35
CA ASN A 70 4.80 18.22 15.50
C ASN A 70 5.93 18.29 14.46
N SER A 71 5.99 19.35 13.68
CA SER A 71 7.00 19.50 12.62
C SER A 71 8.42 19.75 13.17
N GLU A 72 8.53 20.22 14.39
CA GLU A 72 9.81 20.50 15.05
C GLU A 72 10.35 19.28 15.79
N THR A 73 9.50 18.59 16.58
CA THR A 73 9.93 17.48 17.42
C THR A 73 9.65 16.10 16.81
N GLY A 74 8.82 16.02 15.80
CA GLY A 74 8.33 14.75 15.23
C GLY A 74 7.31 14.01 16.11
N GLU A 75 6.96 14.58 17.25
CA GLU A 75 6.06 13.95 18.23
C GLU A 75 4.65 13.78 17.69
N ASN A 76 4.03 12.65 17.99
CA ASN A 76 2.63 12.39 17.65
C ASN A 76 1.71 13.30 18.47
N ILE A 77 0.82 14.03 17.81
CA ILE A 77 -0.13 14.95 18.42
C ILE A 77 -1.56 14.68 17.97
N GLY A 78 -2.47 15.02 18.86
CA GLY A 78 -3.90 14.95 18.62
C GLY A 78 -4.48 13.55 18.81
N PRO A 79 -5.80 13.51 18.95
CA PRO A 79 -6.50 12.25 19.05
C PRO A 79 -6.41 11.48 17.76
N MET A 80 -6.61 10.20 17.86
CA MET A 80 -6.83 9.33 16.72
C MET A 80 -8.01 9.83 15.88
N LEU A 81 -7.79 9.93 14.57
CA LEU A 81 -8.84 10.29 13.63
C LEU A 81 -9.04 9.20 12.58
N SER A 82 -10.31 8.89 12.34
CA SER A 82 -10.74 7.98 11.28
C SER A 82 -10.22 8.39 9.89
N GLY A 83 -10.14 9.68 9.59
CA GLY A 83 -9.63 10.21 8.31
C GLY A 83 -8.20 9.77 8.01
N THR A 84 -7.28 9.83 8.98
CA THR A 84 -5.90 9.36 8.78
C THR A 84 -5.86 7.86 8.53
N SER A 85 -6.58 7.06 9.33
CA SER A 85 -6.62 5.61 9.18
C SER A 85 -7.23 5.19 7.84
N THR A 86 -8.31 5.86 7.41
CA THR A 86 -8.94 5.62 6.10
C THR A 86 -7.97 5.91 4.96
N TRP A 87 -7.29 7.06 4.99
CA TRP A 87 -6.34 7.40 3.94
C TRP A 87 -5.09 6.52 3.95
N LEU A 88 -4.61 6.08 5.12
CA LEU A 88 -3.54 5.08 5.19
C LEU A 88 -3.96 3.77 4.53
N THR A 89 -5.17 3.29 4.80
CA THR A 89 -5.72 2.09 4.16
C THR A 89 -5.81 2.25 2.65
N LEU A 90 -6.37 3.36 2.16
CA LEU A 90 -6.46 3.64 0.72
C LEU A 90 -5.08 3.77 0.06
N THR A 91 -4.10 4.32 0.78
CA THR A 91 -2.71 4.40 0.33
C THR A 91 -2.08 3.02 0.20
N LEU A 92 -2.26 2.16 1.19
CA LEU A 92 -1.78 0.77 1.14
C LEU A 92 -2.47 -0.03 0.03
N MET A 93 -3.77 0.14 -0.18
CA MET A 93 -4.47 -0.46 -1.33
C MET A 93 -3.89 0.03 -2.66
N SER A 94 -3.54 1.30 -2.76
CA SER A 94 -2.89 1.86 -3.95
C SER A 94 -1.50 1.27 -4.19
N ALA A 95 -0.72 1.05 -3.11
CA ALA A 95 0.59 0.40 -3.16
C ALA A 95 0.46 -1.08 -3.55
N PHE A 96 -0.42 -1.83 -2.88
CA PHE A 96 -0.68 -3.24 -3.19
C PHE A 96 -1.38 -3.43 -4.54
N GLY A 97 -1.90 -2.35 -5.11
CA GLY A 97 -2.51 -2.35 -6.43
C GLY A 97 -3.82 -3.12 -6.49
N VAL A 98 -4.56 -3.17 -5.39
CA VAL A 98 -5.86 -3.84 -5.34
C VAL A 98 -6.96 -2.85 -5.66
N GLU A 99 -7.67 -3.10 -6.76
CA GLU A 99 -8.85 -2.33 -7.13
C GLU A 99 -10.04 -3.27 -7.33
N TYR A 100 -11.13 -2.98 -6.62
CA TYR A 100 -12.38 -3.72 -6.73
C TYR A 100 -13.17 -3.21 -7.94
N THR A 101 -13.53 -4.12 -8.83
CA THR A 101 -14.43 -3.86 -9.94
C THR A 101 -15.63 -4.79 -9.88
N THR A 102 -16.65 -4.52 -10.69
CA THR A 102 -17.82 -5.42 -10.83
C THR A 102 -17.47 -6.75 -11.49
N GLN A 103 -16.34 -6.84 -12.16
CA GLN A 103 -15.90 -8.03 -12.91
C GLN A 103 -14.82 -8.82 -12.18
N GLY A 104 -14.08 -8.19 -11.27
CA GLY A 104 -12.96 -8.85 -10.59
C GLY A 104 -12.13 -7.90 -9.74
N LEU A 105 -11.02 -8.43 -9.25
CA LEU A 105 -9.98 -7.66 -8.58
C LEU A 105 -8.87 -7.37 -9.58
N ILE A 106 -8.62 -6.10 -9.86
CA ILE A 106 -7.41 -5.71 -10.59
C ILE A 106 -6.24 -5.80 -9.60
N ILE A 107 -5.17 -6.47 -10.02
CA ILE A 107 -3.91 -6.58 -9.24
C ILE A 107 -2.79 -5.92 -10.02
N ASP A 108 -2.36 -4.74 -9.56
CA ASP A 108 -1.31 -3.94 -10.19
C ASP A 108 -0.45 -3.22 -9.12
N PRO A 109 0.44 -3.95 -8.42
CA PRO A 109 1.18 -3.42 -7.29
C PRO A 109 2.35 -2.53 -7.70
N ILE A 110 2.70 -1.62 -6.79
CA ILE A 110 4.01 -0.98 -6.71
C ILE A 110 4.78 -1.67 -5.58
N ILE A 111 5.95 -2.21 -5.87
CA ILE A 111 6.72 -3.00 -4.92
C ILE A 111 7.81 -2.16 -4.27
N ARG A 112 7.97 -2.31 -2.96
CA ARG A 112 9.03 -1.65 -2.18
C ARG A 112 10.41 -2.09 -2.68
N GLU A 113 11.34 -1.14 -2.75
CA GLU A 113 12.74 -1.44 -3.03
C GLU A 113 13.31 -2.41 -1.99
N GLY A 114 14.11 -3.37 -2.44
CA GLY A 114 14.73 -4.38 -1.60
C GLY A 114 13.84 -5.58 -1.28
N GLU A 115 12.52 -5.47 -1.37
CA GLU A 115 11.61 -6.60 -1.21
C GLU A 115 11.57 -7.42 -2.51
N GLN A 116 11.79 -8.73 -2.40
CA GLN A 116 11.69 -9.66 -3.53
C GLN A 116 10.39 -10.48 -3.48
N THR A 117 9.81 -10.60 -2.31
CA THR A 117 8.53 -11.28 -2.09
C THR A 117 7.69 -10.47 -1.13
N THR A 118 6.45 -10.22 -1.52
CA THR A 118 5.44 -9.55 -0.69
C THR A 118 4.17 -10.35 -0.72
N SER A 119 3.54 -10.58 0.43
CA SER A 119 2.28 -11.31 0.51
C SER A 119 1.27 -10.55 1.35
N TYR A 120 0.01 -10.62 0.93
CA TYR A 120 -1.13 -10.07 1.66
C TYR A 120 -2.40 -10.82 1.29
N SER A 121 -3.45 -10.67 2.09
CA SER A 121 -4.75 -11.28 1.81
C SER A 121 -5.82 -10.22 1.61
N VAL A 122 -6.72 -10.48 0.67
CA VAL A 122 -7.90 -9.66 0.38
C VAL A 122 -9.14 -10.49 0.67
N ASN A 123 -9.95 -10.04 1.62
CA ASN A 123 -11.22 -10.67 1.95
C ASN A 123 -12.37 -9.86 1.34
N THR A 124 -13.10 -10.45 0.42
CA THR A 124 -14.27 -9.85 -0.25
C THR A 124 -15.59 -10.11 0.48
N GLY A 125 -15.56 -10.86 1.59
CA GLY A 125 -16.75 -11.33 2.29
C GLY A 125 -17.41 -12.56 1.64
N LYS A 126 -16.94 -12.96 0.44
CA LYS A 126 -17.41 -14.13 -0.32
C LYS A 126 -16.29 -15.10 -0.69
N ALA A 127 -15.06 -14.63 -0.67
CA ALA A 127 -13.85 -15.42 -0.86
C ALA A 127 -12.66 -14.66 -0.24
N VAL A 128 -11.58 -15.38 0.05
CA VAL A 128 -10.30 -14.81 0.50
C VAL A 128 -9.26 -15.07 -0.58
N TYR A 129 -8.55 -14.02 -0.99
CA TYR A 129 -7.46 -14.12 -1.97
C TYR A 129 -6.14 -13.95 -1.26
N ASN A 130 -5.35 -15.00 -1.22
CA ASN A 130 -3.98 -15.00 -0.69
C ASN A 130 -3.03 -14.65 -1.83
N ILE A 131 -2.59 -13.39 -1.87
CA ILE A 131 -1.82 -12.84 -2.98
C ILE A 131 -0.34 -12.86 -2.60
N THR A 132 0.48 -13.47 -3.44
CA THR A 132 1.94 -13.49 -3.31
C THR A 132 2.58 -12.91 -4.55
N ILE A 133 3.35 -11.84 -4.36
CA ILE A 133 4.07 -11.15 -5.41
C ILE A 133 5.55 -11.51 -5.32
N LYS A 134 6.15 -11.93 -6.43
CA LYS A 134 7.57 -12.22 -6.54
C LYS A 134 8.19 -11.36 -7.65
N LYS A 135 9.31 -10.71 -7.38
CA LYS A 135 9.97 -9.83 -8.32
C LYS A 135 11.49 -9.91 -8.28
N PRO A 136 12.18 -9.67 -9.40
CA PRO A 136 13.61 -9.41 -9.42
C PRO A 136 13.96 -8.09 -8.71
N LYS A 137 15.21 -7.94 -8.31
CA LYS A 137 15.75 -6.68 -7.78
C LYS A 137 15.60 -5.57 -8.83
N GLY A 138 15.23 -4.37 -8.40
CA GLY A 138 15.04 -3.21 -9.26
C GLY A 138 13.70 -3.12 -9.97
N PHE A 139 12.82 -4.09 -9.79
CA PHE A 139 11.46 -4.04 -10.31
C PHE A 139 10.54 -3.28 -9.34
N TYR A 140 9.75 -2.34 -9.85
CA TYR A 140 8.84 -1.52 -9.04
C TYR A 140 7.37 -1.65 -9.46
N ARG A 141 7.12 -1.87 -10.75
CA ARG A 141 5.76 -1.79 -11.33
C ARG A 141 5.63 -2.67 -12.56
N SER A 142 4.41 -3.04 -12.90
CA SER A 142 4.07 -3.86 -14.08
C SER A 142 4.53 -3.26 -15.41
N ALA A 143 4.49 -1.93 -15.55
CA ALA A 143 4.89 -1.24 -16.78
C ALA A 143 6.39 -1.38 -17.16
N ASP A 144 7.23 -1.90 -16.27
CA ASP A 144 8.68 -2.01 -16.50
C ASP A 144 9.11 -3.38 -17.05
N GLY A 145 8.21 -4.36 -17.18
CA GLY A 145 8.51 -5.70 -17.69
C GLY A 145 7.27 -6.56 -17.85
N ASN A 146 7.48 -7.87 -17.91
CA ASN A 146 6.38 -8.82 -17.98
C ASN A 146 5.82 -9.13 -16.58
N VAL A 147 4.51 -9.26 -16.50
CA VAL A 147 3.82 -9.71 -15.32
C VAL A 147 2.93 -10.89 -15.69
N LYS A 148 3.09 -11.99 -14.98
CA LYS A 148 2.22 -13.15 -15.08
C LYS A 148 1.44 -13.31 -13.81
N ILE A 149 0.15 -13.55 -13.92
CA ILE A 149 -0.73 -13.80 -12.79
C ILE A 149 -1.35 -15.18 -12.94
N SER A 150 -1.32 -15.96 -11.87
CA SER A 150 -2.03 -17.22 -11.79
C SER A 150 -2.97 -17.24 -10.57
N VAL A 151 -4.08 -17.92 -10.74
CA VAL A 151 -5.08 -18.15 -9.68
C VAL A 151 -5.23 -19.65 -9.51
N ASP A 152 -4.98 -20.15 -8.32
CA ASP A 152 -5.00 -21.58 -7.97
C ASP A 152 -4.17 -22.43 -8.97
N GLY A 153 -3.00 -21.89 -9.35
CA GLY A 153 -2.07 -22.55 -10.27
C GLY A 153 -2.43 -22.42 -11.76
N LYS A 154 -3.51 -21.74 -12.12
CA LYS A 154 -3.89 -21.49 -13.52
C LYS A 154 -3.54 -20.06 -13.91
N GLU A 155 -2.71 -19.90 -14.94
CA GLU A 155 -2.37 -18.58 -15.48
C GLU A 155 -3.62 -17.93 -16.08
N ILE A 156 -3.79 -16.63 -15.82
CA ILE A 156 -4.85 -15.80 -16.36
C ILE A 156 -4.27 -14.77 -17.31
N GLU A 157 -5.09 -14.31 -18.26
CA GLU A 157 -4.70 -13.22 -19.15
C GLU A 157 -4.92 -11.86 -18.46
N GLY A 158 -3.89 -11.01 -18.53
CA GLY A 158 -3.93 -9.68 -17.91
C GLY A 158 -3.84 -9.72 -16.39
N ASN A 159 -4.47 -8.75 -15.73
CA ASN A 159 -4.38 -8.54 -14.28
C ASN A 159 -5.73 -8.51 -13.55
N LEU A 160 -6.79 -8.96 -14.22
CA LEU A 160 -8.14 -9.04 -13.65
C LEU A 160 -8.39 -10.43 -13.07
N VAL A 161 -8.25 -10.57 -11.77
CA VAL A 161 -8.54 -11.80 -11.03
C VAL A 161 -10.05 -11.95 -10.87
N PRO A 162 -10.66 -13.09 -11.27
CA PRO A 162 -12.12 -13.31 -11.16
C PRO A 162 -12.64 -13.18 -9.73
N LEU A 163 -13.87 -12.72 -9.58
CA LEU A 163 -14.58 -12.78 -8.29
C LEU A 163 -15.16 -14.17 -8.07
N PHE A 164 -14.70 -14.80 -6.99
CA PHE A 164 -15.28 -16.05 -6.50
C PHE A 164 -16.36 -15.77 -5.46
N ASN A 165 -17.35 -16.62 -5.40
CA ASN A 165 -18.49 -16.51 -4.48
C ASN A 165 -18.76 -17.90 -3.85
N ASP A 166 -17.71 -18.52 -3.33
CA ASP A 166 -17.72 -19.92 -2.88
C ASP A 166 -17.28 -20.09 -1.41
N ASN A 167 -17.01 -18.97 -0.72
CA ASN A 167 -16.54 -18.89 0.66
C ASN A 167 -15.21 -19.65 0.90
N LYS A 168 -14.35 -19.74 -0.13
CA LYS A 168 -13.05 -20.41 -0.06
C LYS A 168 -11.89 -19.42 -0.11
N GLU A 169 -10.70 -20.00 0.11
CA GLU A 169 -9.44 -19.32 -0.12
C GLU A 169 -8.89 -19.64 -1.50
N HIS A 170 -8.41 -18.62 -2.20
CA HIS A 170 -7.79 -18.71 -3.52
C HIS A 170 -6.38 -18.16 -3.45
N ASN A 171 -5.43 -18.87 -4.03
CA ASN A 171 -4.03 -18.43 -4.11
C ASN A 171 -3.80 -17.67 -5.42
N VAL A 172 -3.32 -16.44 -5.30
CA VAL A 172 -2.96 -15.60 -6.44
C VAL A 172 -1.46 -15.37 -6.41
N GLU A 173 -0.76 -15.82 -7.45
CA GLU A 173 0.65 -15.55 -7.61
C GLU A 173 0.85 -14.51 -8.70
N VAL A 174 1.67 -13.49 -8.39
CA VAL A 174 2.06 -12.42 -9.31
C VAL A 174 3.56 -12.49 -9.49
N LEU A 175 4.00 -12.82 -10.70
CA LEU A 175 5.41 -12.98 -11.05
C LEU A 175 5.83 -11.86 -12.00
N PHE A 176 6.83 -11.09 -11.57
CA PHE A 176 7.50 -10.09 -12.41
C PHE A 176 8.75 -10.70 -13.03
N SER A 177 8.96 -10.45 -14.35
CA SER A 177 10.13 -10.92 -15.10
C SER A 177 10.57 -9.93 -16.19
#